data_f89ba36141d7b2c38daec95dedccf0d5
#
_entry.id   f89ba36141d7b2c38daec95dedccf0d5
#
_cell.length_a   1.000
_cell.length_b   1.000
_cell.length_c   1.000
_cell.angle_alpha   90.00
_cell.angle_beta   90.00
_cell.angle_gamma   90.00
#
_symmetry.space_group_name_H-M   'P 1'
#
loop_
_entity.id
_entity.type
_entity.pdbx_description
1 polymer ?
#
loop_
_entity_poly.entity_id
_entity_poly.type
_entity_poly.pdbx_seq_one_letter_code
_entity_poly.pdbx_strand_id
1 'polypeptide(L)'
;DALKITGTFLDEISHDIPHQNWGEIEWDRDFRYMRDVGIDTVIMIRSGYRKFITYPSKHLLSKGCYMPSVDLLDMFLRLAEKYHMKFYFGLYDSGKYWDTGDLSWEIEDNKYVIDEVWDKYGEKYKSFGGWYISGEISRKTKGAIDAFRTMGKQCKDVSGGLPTFISPWIDGKKAVMGTGKLTKEDAVSVQEHEREWNEIFDGVHDVVDACAFQDGHIDYDELDAFFAVNKKLADKYGMQCWTNAETFDRD
;
A
#
# COMPACT_ATOMS: atom_id res chain seq x y z
N ASP A 1 -4.15 -15.21 -16.89
CA ASP A 1 -3.45 -14.06 -17.49
C ASP A 1 -2.96 -13.15 -16.37
N ALA A 2 -1.66 -12.81 -16.40
CA ALA A 2 -1.10 -11.89 -15.42
C ALA A 2 -1.77 -10.52 -15.55
N LEU A 3 -2.20 -9.96 -14.42
CA LEU A 3 -2.76 -8.62 -14.35
C LEU A 3 -1.65 -7.61 -14.71
N LYS A 4 -1.71 -7.04 -15.89
CA LYS A 4 -0.80 -5.96 -16.26
C LYS A 4 -1.38 -4.65 -15.75
N ILE A 5 -0.69 -4.00 -14.84
CA ILE A 5 -1.03 -2.67 -14.37
C ILE A 5 0.12 -1.70 -14.62
N THR A 6 -0.23 -0.51 -15.10
CA THR A 6 0.63 0.66 -15.04
C THR A 6 0.05 1.57 -13.98
N GLY A 7 0.61 1.50 -12.78
CA GLY A 7 0.06 2.15 -11.61
C GLY A 7 0.93 3.27 -11.07
N THR A 8 0.30 4.19 -10.36
CA THR A 8 0.97 5.21 -9.56
C THR A 8 0.39 5.26 -8.16
N PHE A 9 1.23 5.53 -7.19
CA PHE A 9 0.80 5.78 -5.82
C PHE A 9 0.36 7.24 -5.67
N LEU A 10 -0.74 7.42 -4.95
CA LEU A 10 -1.29 8.71 -4.58
C LEU A 10 -1.21 8.85 -3.06
N ASP A 11 -0.50 9.87 -2.59
CA ASP A 11 -0.40 10.19 -1.18
C ASP A 11 -0.93 11.60 -0.92
N GLU A 12 -2.10 11.69 -0.31
CA GLU A 12 -2.75 12.95 0.06
C GLU A 12 -2.38 13.39 1.50
N ILE A 13 -1.74 12.53 2.26
CA ILE A 13 -1.62 12.69 3.72
C ILE A 13 -0.21 13.04 4.17
N SER A 14 0.81 12.68 3.40
CA SER A 14 2.20 12.98 3.76
C SER A 14 2.50 14.46 3.64
N HIS A 15 3.11 15.02 4.68
CA HIS A 15 3.47 16.43 4.76
C HIS A 15 4.50 16.89 3.71
N ASP A 16 5.15 15.95 3.05
CA ASP A 16 6.22 16.19 2.09
C ASP A 16 5.75 16.37 0.64
N ILE A 17 4.41 16.33 0.40
CA ILE A 17 3.85 16.34 -0.95
C ILE A 17 3.15 17.67 -1.24
N PRO A 18 3.43 18.29 -2.40
CA PRO A 18 2.88 19.60 -2.74
C PRO A 18 1.37 19.65 -3.00
N HIS A 19 0.67 18.51 -2.96
CA HIS A 19 -0.73 18.38 -3.38
C HIS A 19 -1.77 18.50 -2.26
N GLN A 20 -1.35 18.68 -1.01
CA GLN A 20 -2.23 18.63 0.17
C GLN A 20 -3.42 19.61 0.14
N ASN A 21 -3.32 20.67 -0.64
CA ASN A 21 -4.36 21.71 -0.75
C ASN A 21 -5.03 21.75 -2.11
N TRP A 22 -4.89 20.69 -2.91
CA TRP A 22 -5.53 20.66 -4.22
C TRP A 22 -7.06 20.49 -4.08
N GLY A 23 -7.79 21.28 -4.86
CA GLY A 23 -9.21 21.10 -5.06
C GLY A 23 -9.52 20.13 -6.20
N GLU A 24 -10.81 19.97 -6.50
CA GLU A 24 -11.25 19.04 -7.54
C GLU A 24 -10.70 19.35 -8.93
N ILE A 25 -10.54 20.64 -9.27
CA ILE A 25 -10.01 21.06 -10.58
C ILE A 25 -8.58 20.55 -10.77
N GLU A 26 -7.74 20.73 -9.77
CA GLU A 26 -6.34 20.29 -9.81
C GLU A 26 -6.24 18.77 -9.86
N TRP A 27 -7.03 18.04 -9.06
CA TRP A 27 -7.08 16.58 -9.08
C TRP A 27 -7.63 16.03 -10.40
N ASP A 28 -8.67 16.64 -10.97
CA ASP A 28 -9.20 16.26 -12.29
C ASP A 28 -8.12 16.38 -13.37
N ARG A 29 -7.38 17.47 -13.35
CA ARG A 29 -6.24 17.70 -14.27
C ARG A 29 -5.15 16.65 -14.10
N ASP A 30 -4.83 16.28 -12.86
CA ASP A 30 -3.81 15.28 -12.56
C ASP A 30 -4.25 13.88 -13.01
N PHE A 31 -5.47 13.48 -12.75
CA PHE A 31 -6.02 12.20 -13.22
C PHE A 31 -6.03 12.12 -14.74
N ARG A 32 -6.42 13.18 -15.41
CA ARG A 32 -6.38 13.25 -16.88
C ARG A 32 -4.95 13.13 -17.41
N TYR A 33 -3.99 13.80 -16.78
CA TYR A 33 -2.57 13.69 -17.13
C TYR A 33 -2.06 12.25 -16.93
N MET A 34 -2.36 11.62 -15.81
CA MET A 34 -1.97 10.24 -15.56
C MET A 34 -2.50 9.29 -16.63
N ARG A 35 -3.77 9.42 -17.00
CA ARG A 35 -4.35 8.65 -18.11
C ARG A 35 -3.61 8.90 -19.41
N ASP A 36 -3.32 10.15 -19.75
CA ASP A 36 -2.69 10.53 -21.01
C ASP A 36 -1.27 9.97 -21.15
N VAL A 37 -0.56 9.78 -20.03
CA VAL A 37 0.76 9.12 -20.04
C VAL A 37 0.69 7.59 -19.89
N GLY A 38 -0.49 7.01 -19.92
CA GLY A 38 -0.70 5.56 -19.94
C GLY A 38 -0.87 4.89 -18.59
N ILE A 39 -1.11 5.65 -17.51
CA ILE A 39 -1.42 5.10 -16.18
C ILE A 39 -2.87 4.62 -16.18
N ASP A 40 -3.10 3.36 -15.84
CA ASP A 40 -4.42 2.74 -15.78
C ASP A 40 -4.91 2.46 -14.35
N THR A 41 -4.03 2.61 -13.36
CA THR A 41 -4.33 2.28 -11.96
C THR A 41 -3.75 3.33 -11.02
N VAL A 42 -4.59 3.83 -10.13
CA VAL A 42 -4.20 4.72 -9.04
C VAL A 42 -4.29 3.97 -7.72
N ILE A 43 -3.23 4.02 -6.94
CA ILE A 43 -3.13 3.33 -5.66
C ILE A 43 -3.06 4.36 -4.56
N MET A 44 -4.08 4.41 -3.71
CA MET A 44 -4.06 5.23 -2.51
C MET A 44 -3.11 4.58 -1.49
N ILE A 45 -2.07 5.29 -1.07
CA ILE A 45 -1.10 4.76 -0.11
C ILE A 45 -1.77 4.42 1.22
N ARG A 46 -2.64 5.32 1.70
CA ARG A 46 -3.44 5.11 2.91
C ARG A 46 -4.65 6.04 2.90
N SER A 47 -5.74 5.57 3.45
CA SER A 47 -6.99 6.32 3.55
C SER A 47 -7.03 7.28 4.75
N GLY A 48 -6.09 7.15 5.66
CA GLY A 48 -5.92 7.99 6.82
C GLY A 48 -4.61 7.69 7.52
N TYR A 49 -4.11 8.67 8.25
CA TYR A 49 -2.91 8.55 9.06
C TYR A 49 -3.13 9.22 10.41
N ARG A 50 -2.99 8.44 11.48
CA ARG A 50 -3.25 8.88 12.84
C ARG A 50 -4.65 9.48 12.96
N LYS A 51 -4.78 10.79 13.15
CA LYS A 51 -6.09 11.45 13.30
C LYS A 51 -6.69 12.04 12.04
N PHE A 52 -5.91 12.16 10.97
CA PHE A 52 -6.40 12.69 9.70
C PHE A 52 -6.89 11.57 8.78
N ILE A 53 -8.12 11.71 8.27
CA ILE A 53 -8.75 10.74 7.36
C ILE A 53 -9.30 11.42 6.12
N THR A 54 -9.47 10.67 5.04
CA THR A 54 -9.86 11.17 3.73
C THR A 54 -11.33 10.97 3.38
N TYR A 55 -12.07 10.25 4.21
CA TYR A 55 -13.48 9.95 4.01
C TYR A 55 -14.22 9.92 5.35
N PRO A 56 -15.57 10.06 5.37
CA PRO A 56 -16.35 10.13 6.61
C PRO A 56 -16.54 8.75 7.26
N SER A 57 -15.47 8.19 7.81
CA SER A 57 -15.53 6.95 8.60
C SER A 57 -16.28 7.20 9.90
N LYS A 58 -17.41 6.54 10.09
CA LYS A 58 -18.17 6.61 11.33
C LYS A 58 -17.33 6.15 12.52
N HIS A 59 -16.60 5.05 12.36
CA HIS A 59 -15.75 4.49 13.40
C HIS A 59 -14.62 5.46 13.79
N LEU A 60 -13.86 5.95 12.81
CA LEU A 60 -12.70 6.80 13.08
C LEU A 60 -13.10 8.20 13.57
N LEU A 61 -14.19 8.77 13.05
CA LEU A 61 -14.73 10.03 13.57
C LEU A 61 -15.17 9.90 15.03
N SER A 62 -15.75 8.76 15.42
CA SER A 62 -16.11 8.48 16.82
C SER A 62 -14.90 8.40 17.76
N LYS A 63 -13.72 8.11 17.22
CA LYS A 63 -12.44 8.06 17.93
C LYS A 63 -11.69 9.40 17.94
N GLY A 64 -12.29 10.46 17.41
CA GLY A 64 -11.69 11.80 17.38
C GLY A 64 -10.83 12.09 16.16
N CYS A 65 -10.89 11.27 15.12
CA CYS A 65 -10.28 11.60 13.84
C CYS A 65 -11.03 12.75 13.18
N TYR A 66 -10.36 13.47 12.29
CA TYR A 66 -10.94 14.57 11.52
C TYR A 66 -10.64 14.42 10.03
N MET A 67 -11.48 15.00 9.21
CA MET A 67 -11.37 14.99 7.76
C MET A 67 -11.56 16.40 7.19
N PRO A 68 -11.11 16.67 5.96
CA PRO A 68 -11.45 17.90 5.27
C PRO A 68 -12.95 17.97 5.00
N SER A 69 -13.42 19.15 4.58
CA SER A 69 -14.85 19.37 4.25
C SER A 69 -15.33 18.55 3.05
N VAL A 70 -14.42 18.03 2.26
CA VAL A 70 -14.70 17.22 1.05
C VAL A 70 -14.36 15.75 1.33
N ASP A 71 -15.22 14.84 0.87
CA ASP A 71 -14.92 13.41 0.83
C ASP A 71 -13.93 13.14 -0.31
N LEU A 72 -12.64 13.09 0.03
CA LEU A 72 -11.57 12.87 -0.95
C LEU A 72 -11.65 11.49 -1.59
N LEU A 73 -12.02 10.47 -0.84
CA LEU A 73 -12.16 9.12 -1.38
C LEU A 73 -13.24 9.06 -2.46
N ASP A 74 -14.39 9.65 -2.20
CA ASP A 74 -15.46 9.75 -3.21
C ASP A 74 -14.98 10.46 -4.48
N MET A 75 -14.28 11.57 -4.30
CA MET A 75 -13.73 12.34 -5.42
C MET A 75 -12.73 11.52 -6.24
N PHE A 76 -11.80 10.84 -5.60
CA PHE A 76 -10.81 10.02 -6.29
C PHE A 76 -11.42 8.84 -7.04
N LEU A 77 -12.40 8.17 -6.46
CA LEU A 77 -13.13 7.08 -7.11
C LEU A 77 -13.91 7.58 -8.32
N ARG A 78 -14.56 8.73 -8.19
CA ARG A 78 -15.32 9.37 -9.26
C ARG A 78 -14.42 9.83 -10.41
N LEU A 79 -13.25 10.41 -10.10
CA LEU A 79 -12.26 10.81 -11.11
C LEU A 79 -11.64 9.61 -11.82
N ALA A 80 -11.31 8.56 -11.07
CA ALA A 80 -10.81 7.32 -11.67
C ALA A 80 -11.84 6.72 -12.63
N GLU A 81 -13.12 6.69 -12.25
CA GLU A 81 -14.18 6.20 -13.13
C GLU A 81 -14.35 7.07 -14.38
N LYS A 82 -14.32 8.40 -14.23
CA LYS A 82 -14.36 9.35 -15.34
C LYS A 82 -13.28 9.11 -16.39
N TYR A 83 -12.07 8.77 -15.95
CA TYR A 83 -10.91 8.57 -16.82
C TYR A 83 -10.61 7.10 -17.11
N HIS A 84 -11.54 6.19 -16.80
CA HIS A 84 -11.43 4.75 -17.06
C HIS A 84 -10.19 4.11 -16.40
N MET A 85 -9.89 4.54 -15.19
CA MET A 85 -8.81 4.00 -14.37
C MET A 85 -9.37 3.13 -13.25
N LYS A 86 -8.55 2.19 -12.76
CA LYS A 86 -8.83 1.46 -11.53
C LYS A 86 -8.23 2.20 -10.34
N PHE A 87 -8.91 2.12 -9.22
CA PHE A 87 -8.48 2.69 -7.97
C PHE A 87 -8.34 1.59 -6.91
N TYR A 88 -7.17 1.51 -6.30
CA TYR A 88 -6.91 0.60 -5.20
C TYR A 88 -6.95 1.38 -3.89
N PHE A 89 -7.82 0.95 -3.01
CA PHE A 89 -8.01 1.57 -1.71
C PHE A 89 -6.90 1.16 -0.74
N GLY A 90 -6.11 2.11 -0.26
CA GLY A 90 -5.14 1.91 0.81
C GLY A 90 -5.80 1.95 2.19
N LEU A 91 -5.51 0.98 3.04
CA LEU A 91 -6.09 0.88 4.37
C LEU A 91 -5.68 2.04 5.28
N TYR A 92 -6.31 2.12 6.45
CA TYR A 92 -6.00 3.13 7.45
C TYR A 92 -4.69 2.80 8.19
N ASP A 93 -3.86 3.82 8.38
CA ASP A 93 -2.63 3.76 9.14
C ASP A 93 -2.82 4.48 10.49
N SER A 94 -2.90 3.71 11.57
CA SER A 94 -3.07 4.28 12.92
C SER A 94 -1.81 4.98 13.44
N GLY A 95 -0.67 4.73 12.83
CA GLY A 95 0.64 5.16 13.30
C GLY A 95 1.23 4.28 14.41
N LYS A 96 0.46 3.38 15.00
CA LYS A 96 0.92 2.57 16.14
C LYS A 96 2.06 1.63 15.77
N TYR A 97 2.05 1.04 14.57
CA TYR A 97 3.12 0.13 14.17
C TYR A 97 4.46 0.85 13.94
N TRP A 98 4.44 2.12 13.59
CA TRP A 98 5.65 2.94 13.50
C TRP A 98 6.32 3.12 14.88
N ASP A 99 5.49 3.24 15.92
CA ASP A 99 5.97 3.43 17.29
C ASP A 99 6.36 2.09 17.94
N THR A 100 5.64 1.02 17.65
CA THR A 100 5.77 -0.29 18.33
C THR A 100 6.55 -1.34 17.53
N GLY A 101 6.64 -1.18 16.21
CA GLY A 101 7.18 -2.21 15.31
C GLY A 101 6.26 -3.42 15.12
N ASP A 102 4.99 -3.32 15.55
CA ASP A 102 4.00 -4.41 15.48
C ASP A 102 2.83 -4.03 14.58
N LEU A 103 2.71 -4.68 13.43
CA LEU A 103 1.66 -4.42 12.45
C LEU A 103 0.28 -4.93 12.89
N SER A 104 0.20 -5.85 13.84
CA SER A 104 -1.08 -6.39 14.33
C SER A 104 -1.99 -5.33 14.94
N TRP A 105 -1.46 -4.20 15.39
CA TRP A 105 -2.24 -3.06 15.83
C TRP A 105 -3.18 -2.50 14.76
N GLU A 106 -2.83 -2.66 13.49
CA GLU A 106 -3.62 -2.12 12.37
C GLU A 106 -4.92 -2.90 12.13
N ILE A 107 -5.05 -4.10 12.66
CA ILE A 107 -6.25 -4.93 12.55
C ILE A 107 -7.44 -4.28 13.27
N GLU A 108 -7.21 -3.66 14.43
CA GLU A 108 -8.26 -3.14 15.31
C GLU A 108 -9.20 -2.15 14.62
N ASP A 109 -8.64 -1.12 13.98
CA ASP A 109 -9.43 -0.09 13.29
C ASP A 109 -9.84 -0.52 11.88
N ASN A 110 -8.97 -1.23 11.17
CA ASN A 110 -9.21 -1.60 9.77
C ASN A 110 -10.36 -2.58 9.58
N LYS A 111 -10.69 -3.38 10.57
CA LYS A 111 -11.89 -4.23 10.49
C LYS A 111 -13.18 -3.42 10.28
N TYR A 112 -13.25 -2.22 10.84
CA TYR A 112 -14.36 -1.29 10.62
C TYR A 112 -14.22 -0.54 9.30
N VAL A 113 -13.01 -0.07 9.00
CA VAL A 113 -12.72 0.68 7.77
C VAL A 113 -13.04 -0.12 6.52
N ILE A 114 -12.64 -1.39 6.47
CA ILE A 114 -12.89 -2.26 5.31
C ILE A 114 -14.40 -2.42 5.07
N ASP A 115 -15.17 -2.71 6.10
CA ASP A 115 -16.61 -2.87 5.98
C ASP A 115 -17.31 -1.57 5.59
N GLU A 116 -16.96 -0.44 6.23
CA GLU A 116 -17.53 0.88 5.93
C GLU A 116 -17.28 1.31 4.49
N VAL A 117 -16.05 1.12 4.02
CA VAL A 117 -15.64 1.56 2.68
C VAL A 117 -16.32 0.72 1.61
N TRP A 118 -16.36 -0.58 1.77
CA TRP A 118 -17.07 -1.42 0.81
C TRP A 118 -18.57 -1.11 0.77
N ASP A 119 -19.20 -0.97 1.91
CA ASP A 119 -20.61 -0.66 2.02
C ASP A 119 -20.98 0.68 1.33
N LYS A 120 -20.15 1.70 1.51
CA LYS A 120 -20.42 3.04 0.97
C LYS A 120 -19.98 3.23 -0.48
N TYR A 121 -18.84 2.68 -0.88
CA TYR A 121 -18.22 2.99 -2.18
C TYR A 121 -18.06 1.79 -3.10
N GLY A 122 -17.98 0.58 -2.57
CA GLY A 122 -17.54 -0.59 -3.32
C GLY A 122 -18.38 -0.88 -4.55
N GLU A 123 -19.68 -1.00 -4.40
CA GLU A 123 -20.59 -1.27 -5.53
C GLU A 123 -21.00 0.01 -6.27
N LYS A 124 -20.86 1.17 -5.64
CA LYS A 124 -21.19 2.46 -6.23
C LYS A 124 -20.26 2.81 -7.38
N TYR A 125 -18.97 2.51 -7.25
CA TYR A 125 -17.94 2.86 -8.22
C TYR A 125 -17.30 1.63 -8.85
N LYS A 126 -17.45 1.50 -10.16
CA LYS A 126 -16.76 0.45 -10.94
C LYS A 126 -15.24 0.63 -10.95
N SER A 127 -14.76 1.83 -10.67
CA SER A 127 -13.36 2.14 -10.52
C SER A 127 -12.72 1.52 -9.29
N PHE A 128 -13.53 1.10 -8.28
CA PHE A 128 -12.99 0.39 -7.13
C PHE A 128 -12.46 -0.97 -7.57
N GLY A 129 -11.14 -1.04 -7.75
CA GLY A 129 -10.49 -2.18 -8.40
C GLY A 129 -9.80 -3.17 -7.48
N GLY A 130 -9.56 -2.78 -6.24
CA GLY A 130 -8.87 -3.64 -5.30
C GLY A 130 -8.42 -2.92 -4.04
N TRP A 131 -7.58 -3.62 -3.26
CA TRP A 131 -7.15 -3.21 -1.94
C TRP A 131 -5.63 -3.18 -1.83
N TYR A 132 -5.12 -2.08 -1.32
CA TYR A 132 -3.74 -2.00 -0.87
C TYR A 132 -3.71 -2.12 0.66
N ILE A 133 -3.12 -3.21 1.15
CA ILE A 133 -2.95 -3.40 2.59
C ILE A 133 -1.76 -2.55 3.02
N SER A 134 -2.07 -1.34 3.47
CA SER A 134 -1.08 -0.35 3.87
C SER A 134 -0.29 -0.84 5.07
N GLY A 135 0.97 -0.99 4.90
CA GLY A 135 1.88 -1.38 5.95
C GLY A 135 3.24 -1.45 5.31
N GLU A 136 4.00 -0.38 5.43
CA GLU A 136 5.39 -0.37 4.99
C GLU A 136 6.21 -1.16 5.99
N ILE A 137 6.25 -2.47 5.79
CA ILE A 137 6.96 -3.38 6.68
C ILE A 137 8.36 -3.68 6.18
N SER A 138 9.22 -4.03 7.12
CA SER A 138 10.53 -4.59 6.87
C SER A 138 10.69 -5.91 7.65
N ARG A 139 11.86 -6.51 7.55
CA ARG A 139 12.21 -7.73 8.31
C ARG A 139 12.01 -7.62 9.82
N LYS A 140 12.05 -6.42 10.38
CA LYS A 140 11.90 -6.17 11.83
C LYS A 140 10.46 -5.96 12.27
N THR A 141 9.52 -5.87 11.35
CA THR A 141 8.11 -5.67 11.68
C THR A 141 7.52 -6.96 12.24
N LYS A 142 6.93 -6.86 13.43
CA LYS A 142 6.21 -7.97 14.07
C LYS A 142 4.77 -8.04 13.60
N GLY A 143 4.15 -9.22 13.72
CA GLY A 143 2.73 -9.41 13.45
C GLY A 143 2.31 -9.27 12.00
N ALA A 144 3.24 -9.24 11.04
CA ALA A 144 2.96 -9.00 9.63
C ALA A 144 2.06 -10.08 9.01
N ILE A 145 2.36 -11.35 9.24
CA ILE A 145 1.59 -12.47 8.69
C ILE A 145 0.16 -12.43 9.20
N ASP A 146 -0.03 -12.26 10.51
CA ASP A 146 -1.37 -12.17 11.11
C ASP A 146 -2.15 -10.97 10.59
N ALA A 147 -1.52 -9.80 10.52
CA ALA A 147 -2.14 -8.58 10.01
C ALA A 147 -2.54 -8.72 8.54
N PHE A 148 -1.63 -9.12 7.67
CA PHE A 148 -1.91 -9.28 6.24
C PHE A 148 -2.96 -10.35 5.99
N ARG A 149 -2.89 -11.46 6.72
CA ARG A 149 -3.86 -12.53 6.60
C ARG A 149 -5.25 -12.09 7.03
N THR A 150 -5.38 -11.46 8.18
CA THR A 150 -6.66 -11.00 8.74
C THR A 150 -7.28 -9.93 7.86
N MET A 151 -6.54 -8.88 7.54
CA MET A 151 -7.04 -7.78 6.71
C MET A 151 -7.27 -8.21 5.26
N GLY A 152 -6.35 -8.98 4.68
CA GLY A 152 -6.48 -9.47 3.31
C GLY A 152 -7.68 -10.38 3.11
N LYS A 153 -7.94 -11.28 4.06
CA LYS A 153 -9.12 -12.13 4.04
C LYS A 153 -10.41 -11.32 4.10
N GLN A 154 -10.49 -10.35 4.99
CA GLN A 154 -11.67 -9.49 5.11
C GLN A 154 -11.91 -8.68 3.83
N CYS A 155 -10.87 -8.10 3.24
CA CYS A 155 -10.97 -7.39 1.96
C CYS A 155 -11.58 -8.28 0.87
N LYS A 156 -11.10 -9.51 0.74
CA LYS A 156 -11.63 -10.46 -0.24
C LYS A 156 -13.06 -10.88 0.06
N ASP A 157 -13.36 -11.15 1.31
CA ASP A 157 -14.69 -11.62 1.72
C ASP A 157 -15.77 -10.56 1.43
N VAL A 158 -15.53 -9.29 1.73
CA VAL A 158 -16.52 -8.22 1.49
C VAL A 158 -16.68 -7.88 0.02
N SER A 159 -15.62 -7.98 -0.77
CA SER A 159 -15.58 -7.50 -2.16
C SER A 159 -15.75 -8.60 -3.21
N GLY A 160 -16.04 -9.82 -2.79
CA GLY A 160 -16.18 -10.93 -3.73
C GLY A 160 -14.85 -11.30 -4.42
N GLY A 161 -13.74 -11.12 -3.74
CA GLY A 161 -12.42 -11.54 -4.20
C GLY A 161 -11.63 -10.51 -5.01
N LEU A 162 -11.91 -9.23 -4.88
CA LEU A 162 -11.08 -8.21 -5.54
C LEU A 162 -9.60 -8.35 -5.15
N PRO A 163 -8.69 -7.98 -6.06
CA PRO A 163 -7.26 -8.09 -5.83
C PRO A 163 -6.80 -7.36 -4.57
N THR A 164 -5.84 -7.96 -3.87
CA THR A 164 -5.14 -7.38 -2.74
C THR A 164 -3.64 -7.38 -3.01
N PHE A 165 -2.94 -6.34 -2.57
CA PHE A 165 -1.50 -6.32 -2.68
C PHE A 165 -0.83 -5.63 -1.47
N ILE A 166 0.46 -5.90 -1.31
CA ILE A 166 1.32 -5.31 -0.30
C ILE A 166 2.56 -4.69 -0.97
N SER A 167 3.15 -3.69 -0.33
CA SER A 167 4.36 -3.02 -0.84
C SER A 167 5.38 -2.82 0.28
N PRO A 168 6.07 -3.88 0.70
CA PRO A 168 7.09 -3.81 1.73
C PRO A 168 8.40 -3.25 1.19
N TRP A 169 9.24 -2.77 2.10
CA TRP A 169 10.59 -2.34 1.78
C TRP A 169 11.63 -3.41 2.13
N ILE A 170 12.80 -3.31 1.50
CA ILE A 170 13.92 -4.21 1.74
C ILE A 170 14.99 -3.43 2.51
N ASP A 171 15.45 -4.00 3.64
CA ASP A 171 16.54 -3.43 4.44
C ASP A 171 17.90 -3.73 3.79
N GLY A 172 18.17 -3.14 2.62
CA GLY A 172 19.44 -3.23 1.94
C GLY A 172 20.53 -2.35 2.57
N LYS A 173 21.71 -2.34 2.00
CA LYS A 173 22.86 -1.56 2.51
C LYS A 173 22.58 -0.06 2.54
N LYS A 174 21.82 0.48 1.59
CA LYS A 174 21.47 1.90 1.52
C LYS A 174 20.59 2.30 2.72
N ALA A 175 19.71 1.43 3.20
CA ALA A 175 18.83 1.69 4.33
C ALA A 175 19.60 1.97 5.64
N VAL A 176 20.71 1.28 5.86
CA VAL A 176 21.52 1.43 7.09
C VAL A 176 22.39 2.68 7.08
N MET A 177 22.61 3.29 5.92
CA MET A 177 23.44 4.48 5.79
C MET A 177 22.66 5.80 5.91
N GLY A 178 21.34 5.78 5.71
CA GLY A 178 20.54 7.00 5.57
C GLY A 178 19.65 7.37 6.75
N THR A 179 19.29 6.44 7.64
CA THR A 179 18.20 6.67 8.61
C THR A 179 18.64 6.89 10.06
N GLY A 180 19.90 6.67 10.41
CA GLY A 180 20.42 6.77 11.78
C GLY A 180 19.82 5.79 12.80
N LYS A 181 18.82 5.01 12.42
CA LYS A 181 18.12 4.02 13.29
C LYS A 181 18.59 2.58 13.08
N LEU A 182 19.24 2.30 11.94
CA LEU A 182 19.73 0.97 11.57
C LEU A 182 21.24 0.98 11.53
N THR A 183 21.86 -0.14 11.95
CA THR A 183 23.30 -0.36 11.86
C THR A 183 23.64 -1.22 10.64
N LYS A 184 24.93 -1.33 10.29
CA LYS A 184 25.35 -2.20 9.16
C LYS A 184 24.95 -3.67 9.35
N GLU A 185 24.88 -4.13 10.61
CA GLU A 185 24.43 -5.47 10.96
C GLU A 185 22.92 -5.67 10.69
N ASP A 186 22.16 -4.59 10.57
CA ASP A 186 20.75 -4.63 10.24
C ASP A 186 20.47 -4.84 8.76
N ALA A 187 21.47 -4.63 7.89
CA ALA A 187 21.33 -4.89 6.46
C ALA A 187 21.08 -6.38 6.21
N VAL A 188 20.00 -6.67 5.48
CA VAL A 188 19.65 -8.05 5.15
C VAL A 188 20.49 -8.57 3.99
N SER A 189 20.99 -9.81 4.11
CA SER A 189 21.55 -10.52 2.96
C SER A 189 20.44 -11.03 2.04
N VAL A 190 20.79 -11.34 0.80
CA VAL A 190 19.84 -11.92 -0.18
C VAL A 190 19.27 -13.24 0.34
N GLN A 191 20.09 -14.06 0.98
CA GLN A 191 19.68 -15.35 1.55
C GLN A 191 18.73 -15.19 2.74
N GLU A 192 18.98 -14.22 3.61
CA GLU A 192 18.09 -13.94 4.74
C GLU A 192 16.77 -13.38 4.25
N HIS A 193 16.77 -12.47 3.26
CA HIS A 193 15.60 -11.94 2.62
C HIS A 193 14.74 -13.07 2.01
N GLU A 194 15.35 -13.98 1.27
CA GLU A 194 14.65 -15.14 0.70
C GLU A 194 13.97 -15.98 1.77
N ARG A 195 14.69 -16.30 2.86
CA ARG A 195 14.15 -17.10 3.95
C ARG A 195 12.97 -16.42 4.64
N GLU A 196 13.11 -15.15 4.99
CA GLU A 196 12.09 -14.39 5.72
C GLU A 196 10.83 -14.19 4.89
N TRP A 197 10.98 -13.83 3.63
CA TRP A 197 9.84 -13.61 2.73
C TRP A 197 9.21 -14.91 2.23
N ASN A 198 9.94 -16.00 2.17
CA ASN A 198 9.35 -17.31 1.96
C ASN A 198 8.35 -17.67 3.06
N GLU A 199 8.68 -17.38 4.32
CA GLU A 199 7.78 -17.59 5.45
C GLU A 199 6.55 -16.68 5.37
N ILE A 200 6.73 -15.40 5.06
CA ILE A 200 5.63 -14.45 4.94
C ILE A 200 4.70 -14.85 3.79
N PHE A 201 5.24 -15.13 2.61
CA PHE A 201 4.42 -15.52 1.46
C PHE A 201 3.69 -16.84 1.69
N ASP A 202 4.33 -17.81 2.32
CA ASP A 202 3.66 -19.05 2.72
C ASP A 202 2.44 -18.80 3.59
N GLY A 203 2.52 -17.83 4.49
CA GLY A 203 1.45 -17.47 5.41
C GLY A 203 0.32 -16.64 4.80
N VAL A 204 0.52 -15.96 3.67
CA VAL A 204 -0.43 -14.94 3.17
C VAL A 204 -0.85 -15.11 1.70
N HIS A 205 -0.23 -16.00 0.93
CA HIS A 205 -0.44 -16.09 -0.53
C HIS A 205 -1.89 -16.37 -0.96
N ASP A 206 -2.70 -16.92 -0.09
CA ASP A 206 -4.12 -17.18 -0.35
C ASP A 206 -5.00 -15.92 -0.20
N VAL A 207 -4.50 -14.87 0.44
CA VAL A 207 -5.23 -13.62 0.68
C VAL A 207 -4.52 -12.37 0.16
N VAL A 208 -3.31 -12.50 -0.38
CA VAL A 208 -2.53 -11.45 -1.02
C VAL A 208 -2.13 -11.90 -2.42
N ASP A 209 -2.58 -11.17 -3.44
CA ASP A 209 -2.37 -11.54 -4.85
C ASP A 209 -1.05 -11.04 -5.42
N ALA A 210 -0.55 -9.91 -4.92
CA ALA A 210 0.64 -9.27 -5.46
C ALA A 210 1.50 -8.63 -4.37
N CYS A 211 2.80 -8.56 -4.66
CA CYS A 211 3.77 -7.88 -3.83
C CYS A 211 4.64 -6.97 -4.70
N ALA A 212 4.72 -5.70 -4.32
CA ALA A 212 5.56 -4.70 -4.98
C ALA A 212 6.60 -4.19 -3.97
N PHE A 213 7.79 -4.82 -3.97
CA PHE A 213 8.86 -4.38 -3.08
C PHE A 213 9.37 -2.99 -3.45
N GLN A 214 9.58 -2.15 -2.44
CA GLN A 214 10.20 -0.84 -2.59
C GLN A 214 11.71 -1.01 -2.66
N ASP A 215 12.34 -0.43 -3.66
CA ASP A 215 13.78 -0.57 -3.94
C ASP A 215 14.66 0.59 -3.47
N GLY A 216 14.06 1.64 -2.93
CA GLY A 216 14.76 2.87 -2.51
C GLY A 216 15.85 2.68 -1.44
N HIS A 217 15.89 1.53 -0.77
CA HIS A 217 16.87 1.18 0.26
C HIS A 217 17.89 0.13 -0.18
N ILE A 218 17.96 -0.18 -1.48
CA ILE A 218 18.86 -1.18 -2.05
C ILE A 218 19.91 -0.48 -2.91
N ASP A 219 21.19 -0.86 -2.69
CA ASP A 219 22.26 -0.43 -3.58
C ASP A 219 22.16 -1.10 -4.95
N TYR A 220 22.59 -0.43 -6.00
CA TYR A 220 22.51 -0.93 -7.38
C TYR A 220 23.20 -2.28 -7.59
N ASP A 221 24.27 -2.58 -6.83
CA ASP A 221 24.99 -3.84 -6.90
C ASP A 221 24.21 -5.04 -6.35
N GLU A 222 23.21 -4.79 -5.49
CA GLU A 222 22.34 -5.82 -4.90
C GLU A 222 21.02 -5.99 -5.63
N LEU A 223 20.61 -5.02 -6.44
CA LEU A 223 19.25 -4.88 -6.95
C LEU A 223 18.78 -6.10 -7.75
N ASP A 224 19.61 -6.57 -8.69
CA ASP A 224 19.26 -7.70 -9.55
C ASP A 224 19.08 -8.99 -8.73
N ALA A 225 19.91 -9.20 -7.72
CA ALA A 225 19.83 -10.38 -6.85
C ALA A 225 18.55 -10.40 -6.02
N PHE A 226 18.14 -9.27 -5.45
CA PHE A 226 16.88 -9.15 -4.72
C PHE A 226 15.67 -9.31 -5.64
N PHE A 227 15.68 -8.73 -6.82
CA PHE A 227 14.60 -8.89 -7.80
C PHE A 227 14.44 -10.33 -8.26
N ALA A 228 15.54 -11.04 -8.50
CA ALA A 228 15.50 -12.45 -8.86
C ALA A 228 14.86 -13.30 -7.76
N VAL A 229 15.20 -13.05 -6.49
CA VAL A 229 14.61 -13.74 -5.34
C VAL A 229 13.12 -13.39 -5.21
N ASN A 230 12.75 -12.12 -5.32
CA ASN A 230 11.35 -11.69 -5.23
C ASN A 230 10.48 -12.37 -6.28
N LYS A 231 10.96 -12.43 -7.53
CA LYS A 231 10.26 -13.11 -8.62
C LYS A 231 10.14 -14.61 -8.37
N LYS A 232 11.21 -15.25 -7.94
CA LYS A 232 11.23 -16.68 -7.59
C LYS A 232 10.20 -17.01 -6.51
N LEU A 233 10.13 -16.21 -5.44
CA LEU A 233 9.17 -16.40 -4.36
C LEU A 233 7.74 -16.17 -4.82
N ALA A 234 7.49 -15.11 -5.58
CA ALA A 234 6.17 -14.83 -6.13
C ALA A 234 5.69 -15.98 -7.03
N ASP A 235 6.52 -16.47 -7.94
CA ASP A 235 6.21 -17.60 -8.81
C ASP A 235 5.93 -18.87 -7.98
N LYS A 236 6.69 -19.12 -6.93
CA LYS A 236 6.51 -20.28 -6.04
C LYS A 236 5.13 -20.32 -5.40
N TYR A 237 4.62 -19.16 -4.99
CA TYR A 237 3.35 -19.05 -4.25
C TYR A 237 2.18 -18.58 -5.12
N GLY A 238 2.36 -18.48 -6.41
CA GLY A 238 1.32 -18.02 -7.35
C GLY A 238 0.93 -16.56 -7.16
N MET A 239 1.82 -15.75 -6.57
CA MET A 239 1.64 -14.32 -6.41
C MET A 239 2.25 -13.57 -7.60
N GLN A 240 1.75 -12.37 -7.86
CA GLN A 240 2.38 -11.46 -8.81
C GLN A 240 3.48 -10.65 -8.13
N CYS A 241 4.58 -10.44 -8.81
CA CYS A 241 5.64 -9.55 -8.39
C CYS A 241 5.59 -8.29 -9.26
N TRP A 242 5.23 -7.16 -8.65
CA TRP A 242 5.23 -5.87 -9.32
C TRP A 242 6.52 -5.12 -9.00
N THR A 243 7.03 -4.37 -9.99
CA THR A 243 8.17 -3.49 -9.78
C THR A 243 7.65 -2.15 -9.25
N ASN A 244 8.18 -1.72 -8.12
CA ASN A 244 7.93 -0.40 -7.56
C ASN A 244 9.24 0.39 -7.58
N ALA A 245 9.44 1.18 -8.62
CA ALA A 245 10.60 2.06 -8.73
C ALA A 245 10.32 3.36 -7.98
N GLU A 246 11.06 3.64 -6.92
CA GLU A 246 11.03 4.94 -6.27
C GLU A 246 11.75 5.97 -7.16
N THR A 247 11.01 7.01 -7.55
CA THR A 247 11.54 8.10 -8.38
C THR A 247 12.17 9.24 -7.56
N PHE A 248 12.13 9.13 -6.24
CA PHE A 248 12.69 10.13 -5.33
C PHE A 248 14.02 9.63 -4.78
N ASP A 249 15.09 10.31 -5.18
CA ASP A 249 16.37 10.18 -4.48
C ASP A 249 16.30 11.12 -3.26
N ARG A 250 16.42 10.54 -2.08
CA ARG A 250 16.58 11.33 -0.86
C ARG A 250 18.07 11.64 -0.73
N ASP A 251 18.46 12.87 -1.05
CA ASP A 251 19.78 13.42 -0.76
C ASP A 251 20.11 13.36 0.74
#